data_20c684f4ce836a811c920baaa36429b9
#
_entry.id   20c684f4ce836a811c920baaa36429b9
#
_cell.length_a   1.000
_cell.length_b   1.000
_cell.length_c   1.000
_cell.angle_alpha   90.00
_cell.angle_beta   90.00
_cell.angle_gamma   90.00
#
_symmetry.space_group_name_H-M   'P 1'
#
loop_
_entity.id
_entity.type
_entity.pdbx_description
1 polymer ?
#
loop_
_entity_poly.entity_id
_entity_poly.type
_entity_poly.pdbx_seq_one_letter_code
_entity_poly.pdbx_strand_id
1 'polypeptide(L)'
;MTKSKSYNEIYDNESFYDLEQAIDIVKKASSAKFDESVDLAISLNVDPRHAEENIRISTSLPNGTGKKVVLLVLAQGDKVQEALDAGADYCGNKDYLDKIKSGWVDVDKIIATPDMMPELGKLGKILGPKGLMPNPKSGTVTMDVAKAVSEQKAGMVELRVEKTGIVHTVCGKISFESKDLIENIKQIYNTILKSRPPSVKGQFLEKMSISSSMGPGVKVNINSIG
;
A
#
# COMPACT_ATOMS: atom_id res chain seq x y z
N MET A 1 8.29 -4.46 -33.35
CA MET A 1 8.68 -5.46 -32.33
C MET A 1 7.80 -5.28 -31.13
N THR A 2 7.09 -6.30 -30.68
CA THR A 2 6.28 -6.25 -29.45
C THR A 2 7.21 -6.15 -28.25
N LYS A 3 6.90 -5.27 -27.27
CA LYS A 3 7.71 -5.04 -26.04
C LYS A 3 8.11 -6.33 -25.32
N SER A 4 7.32 -7.40 -25.42
CA SER A 4 7.62 -8.71 -24.82
C SER A 4 8.88 -9.39 -25.38
N LYS A 5 9.25 -9.17 -26.64
CA LYS A 5 10.47 -9.77 -27.21
C LYS A 5 11.76 -9.12 -26.71
N SER A 6 11.73 -7.83 -26.33
CA SER A 6 12.91 -7.13 -25.79
C SER A 6 13.20 -7.49 -24.33
N TYR A 7 12.22 -7.94 -23.56
CA TYR A 7 12.42 -8.32 -22.16
C TYR A 7 13.03 -9.72 -22.00
N ASN A 8 12.76 -10.64 -22.92
CA ASN A 8 13.36 -12.00 -22.92
C ASN A 8 14.88 -12.00 -23.11
N GLU A 9 15.46 -10.89 -23.58
CA GLU A 9 16.91 -10.70 -23.67
C GLU A 9 17.51 -10.26 -22.30
N ILE A 10 16.70 -9.71 -21.40
CA ILE A 10 17.14 -9.18 -20.10
C ILE A 10 17.02 -10.24 -19.01
N TYR A 11 15.97 -11.06 -19.04
CA TYR A 11 15.71 -12.08 -18.03
C TYR A 11 14.82 -13.20 -18.56
N ASP A 12 14.88 -14.36 -17.93
CA ASP A 12 14.00 -15.49 -18.20
C ASP A 12 12.74 -15.41 -17.32
N ASN A 13 11.57 -15.34 -17.95
CA ASN A 13 10.28 -15.19 -17.28
C ASN A 13 9.85 -16.43 -16.45
N GLU A 14 10.46 -17.60 -16.69
CA GLU A 14 10.14 -18.82 -15.95
C GLU A 14 11.02 -19.03 -14.72
N SER A 15 12.18 -18.40 -14.67
CA SER A 15 13.15 -18.54 -13.60
C SER A 15 12.78 -17.71 -12.37
N PHE A 16 13.23 -18.19 -11.19
CA PHE A 16 13.16 -17.45 -9.94
C PHE A 16 14.49 -16.79 -9.66
N TYR A 17 14.45 -15.53 -9.25
CA TYR A 17 15.63 -14.72 -8.97
C TYR A 17 15.72 -14.38 -7.50
N ASP A 18 16.92 -14.19 -7.00
CA ASP A 18 17.12 -13.64 -5.66
C ASP A 18 16.66 -12.18 -5.63
N LEU A 19 16.27 -11.69 -4.44
CA LEU A 19 15.66 -10.37 -4.28
C LEU A 19 16.50 -9.24 -4.89
N GLU A 20 17.82 -9.27 -4.68
CA GLU A 20 18.75 -8.26 -5.24
C GLU A 20 18.78 -8.30 -6.77
N GLN A 21 18.89 -9.50 -7.34
CA GLN A 21 18.90 -9.69 -8.79
C GLN A 21 17.57 -9.25 -9.42
N ALA A 22 16.43 -9.58 -8.77
CA ALA A 22 15.12 -9.21 -9.25
C ALA A 22 14.94 -7.69 -9.30
N ILE A 23 15.40 -6.96 -8.29
CA ILE A 23 15.37 -5.49 -8.25
C ILE A 23 16.23 -4.89 -9.37
N ASP A 24 17.44 -5.42 -9.59
CA ASP A 24 18.33 -4.96 -10.65
C ASP A 24 17.74 -5.20 -12.05
N ILE A 25 17.07 -6.34 -12.26
CA ILE A 25 16.36 -6.66 -13.48
C ILE A 25 15.22 -5.66 -13.71
N VAL A 26 14.38 -5.41 -12.69
CA VAL A 26 13.27 -4.45 -12.77
C VAL A 26 13.78 -3.04 -13.09
N LYS A 27 14.87 -2.59 -12.48
CA LYS A 27 15.49 -1.29 -12.77
C LYS A 27 16.01 -1.21 -14.21
N LYS A 28 16.67 -2.26 -14.71
CA LYS A 28 17.15 -2.34 -16.10
C LYS A 28 16.03 -2.42 -17.13
N ALA A 29 14.92 -3.07 -16.77
CA ALA A 29 13.76 -3.24 -17.64
C ALA A 29 12.87 -1.99 -17.70
N SER A 30 13.03 -1.04 -16.78
CA SER A 30 12.26 0.19 -16.76
C SER A 30 12.63 1.06 -17.97
N SER A 31 11.61 1.48 -18.72
CA SER A 31 11.78 2.23 -19.98
C SER A 31 10.92 3.48 -20.06
N ALA A 32 10.13 3.79 -19.03
CA ALA A 32 9.25 4.94 -19.03
C ALA A 32 10.02 6.26 -18.82
N LYS A 33 9.43 7.36 -19.31
CA LYS A 33 10.01 8.70 -19.14
C LYS A 33 9.71 9.35 -17.77
N PHE A 34 8.91 8.68 -16.96
CA PHE A 34 8.55 9.12 -15.60
C PHE A 34 9.16 8.17 -14.57
N ASP A 35 9.28 8.61 -13.34
CA ASP A 35 9.77 7.79 -12.23
C ASP A 35 8.72 6.74 -11.86
N GLU A 36 8.93 5.50 -12.37
CA GLU A 36 8.03 4.39 -12.18
C GLU A 36 7.98 3.96 -10.71
N SER A 37 6.83 3.47 -10.27
CA SER A 37 6.72 2.80 -8.98
C SER A 37 7.18 1.35 -9.11
N VAL A 38 7.74 0.83 -8.01
CA VAL A 38 8.06 -0.59 -7.88
C VAL A 38 6.92 -1.24 -7.10
N ASP A 39 6.20 -2.13 -7.78
CA ASP A 39 5.05 -2.84 -7.25
C ASP A 39 5.43 -4.26 -6.86
N LEU A 40 4.90 -4.71 -5.73
CA LEU A 40 5.08 -6.04 -5.17
C LEU A 40 3.73 -6.78 -5.16
N ALA A 41 3.71 -7.97 -5.73
CA ALA A 41 2.59 -8.89 -5.67
C ALA A 41 2.99 -10.15 -4.90
N ILE A 42 2.24 -10.49 -3.85
CA ILE A 42 2.48 -11.67 -3.01
C ILE A 42 1.22 -12.53 -3.04
N SER A 43 1.34 -13.76 -3.54
CA SER A 43 0.29 -14.78 -3.46
C SER A 43 0.35 -15.47 -2.11
N LEU A 44 -0.78 -15.49 -1.41
CA LEU A 44 -0.97 -16.11 -0.12
C LEU A 44 -1.89 -17.32 -0.25
N ASN A 45 -1.58 -18.36 0.48
CA ASN A 45 -2.45 -19.54 0.60
C ASN A 45 -3.57 -19.27 1.61
N VAL A 46 -4.51 -18.37 1.23
CA VAL A 46 -5.66 -17.98 2.05
C VAL A 46 -6.93 -17.97 1.21
N ASP A 47 -8.07 -18.23 1.84
CA ASP A 47 -9.39 -18.02 1.23
C ASP A 47 -10.03 -16.73 1.79
N PRO A 48 -9.99 -15.61 1.03
CA PRO A 48 -10.52 -14.33 1.48
C PRO A 48 -12.04 -14.30 1.71
N ARG A 49 -12.76 -15.40 1.38
CA ARG A 49 -14.19 -15.55 1.66
C ARG A 49 -14.43 -15.76 3.15
N HIS A 50 -13.45 -16.31 3.85
CA HIS A 50 -13.48 -16.45 5.30
C HIS A 50 -13.04 -15.15 5.96
N ALA A 51 -13.84 -14.62 6.88
CA ALA A 51 -13.57 -13.35 7.55
C ALA A 51 -12.24 -13.36 8.35
N GLU A 52 -11.82 -14.53 8.84
CA GLU A 52 -10.58 -14.75 9.59
C GLU A 52 -9.34 -14.71 8.70
N GLU A 53 -9.48 -15.04 7.41
CA GLU A 53 -8.39 -15.07 6.42
C GLU A 53 -8.32 -13.80 5.58
N ASN A 54 -9.27 -12.89 5.76
CA ASN A 54 -9.27 -11.57 5.10
C ASN A 54 -8.30 -10.63 5.81
N ILE A 55 -7.03 -10.73 5.43
CA ILE A 55 -5.95 -9.95 6.02
C ILE A 55 -6.05 -8.51 5.52
N ARG A 56 -6.10 -7.58 6.48
CA ARG A 56 -6.02 -6.14 6.22
C ARG A 56 -5.22 -5.50 7.33
N ILE A 57 -4.00 -5.11 7.02
CA ILE A 57 -3.02 -4.54 7.95
C ILE A 57 -2.33 -3.35 7.31
N SER A 58 -1.70 -2.53 8.11
CA SER A 58 -0.85 -1.44 7.63
C SER A 58 0.57 -1.61 8.16
N THR A 59 1.54 -1.18 7.38
CA THR A 59 2.95 -1.16 7.77
C THR A 59 3.58 0.16 7.36
N SER A 60 4.48 0.66 8.19
CA SER A 60 5.31 1.81 7.86
C SER A 60 6.56 1.30 7.15
N LEU A 61 6.87 1.89 6.01
CA LEU A 61 8.09 1.59 5.25
C LEU A 61 9.24 2.46 5.76
N PRO A 62 10.40 1.88 6.08
CA PRO A 62 11.53 2.64 6.62
C PRO A 62 11.99 3.75 5.67
N ASN A 63 11.96 3.51 4.36
CA ASN A 63 12.40 4.47 3.35
C ASN A 63 11.21 5.16 2.63
N GLY A 64 9.98 4.99 3.17
CA GLY A 64 8.75 5.53 2.59
C GLY A 64 8.41 4.95 1.22
N THR A 65 7.40 5.52 0.55
CA THR A 65 6.95 5.11 -0.80
C THR A 65 7.46 6.03 -1.91
N GLY A 66 8.10 7.17 -1.58
CA GLY A 66 8.51 8.19 -2.54
C GLY A 66 7.36 9.00 -3.15
N LYS A 67 6.12 8.76 -2.72
CA LYS A 67 4.95 9.54 -3.13
C LYS A 67 4.58 10.54 -2.03
N LYS A 68 4.38 11.81 -2.40
CA LYS A 68 3.76 12.78 -1.49
C LYS A 68 2.28 12.46 -1.37
N VAL A 69 1.86 12.04 -0.18
CA VAL A 69 0.47 11.66 0.09
C VAL A 69 -0.30 12.90 0.52
N VAL A 70 -1.39 13.21 -0.17
CA VAL A 70 -2.32 14.28 0.19
C VAL A 70 -3.34 13.74 1.21
N LEU A 71 -3.30 14.26 2.44
CA LEU A 71 -4.10 13.80 3.57
C LEU A 71 -5.26 14.75 3.87
N LEU A 72 -6.47 14.19 3.95
CA LEU A 72 -7.63 14.86 4.52
C LEU A 72 -7.90 14.29 5.92
N VAL A 73 -8.00 15.18 6.89
CA VAL A 73 -8.38 14.81 8.26
C VAL A 73 -9.78 15.33 8.57
N LEU A 74 -10.65 14.43 8.99
CA LEU A 74 -12.02 14.73 9.42
C LEU A 74 -12.12 14.59 10.94
N ALA A 75 -12.15 15.72 11.62
CA ALA A 75 -12.19 15.79 13.06
C ALA A 75 -13.09 16.95 13.54
N GLN A 76 -13.39 16.97 14.84
CA GLN A 76 -14.16 18.03 15.47
C GLN A 76 -13.34 18.75 16.55
N GLY A 77 -13.63 20.06 16.73
CA GLY A 77 -13.04 20.86 17.81
C GLY A 77 -11.53 21.04 17.67
N ASP A 78 -10.82 20.95 18.78
CA ASP A 78 -9.37 21.22 18.88
C ASP A 78 -8.51 20.26 18.06
N LYS A 79 -9.01 19.07 17.73
CA LYS A 79 -8.32 18.06 16.92
C LYS A 79 -8.08 18.50 15.48
N VAL A 80 -8.87 19.46 14.99
CA VAL A 80 -8.64 20.08 13.67
C VAL A 80 -7.31 20.83 13.66
N GLN A 81 -7.05 21.59 14.74
CA GLN A 81 -5.79 22.33 14.85
C GLN A 81 -4.59 21.38 15.03
N GLU A 82 -4.73 20.35 15.89
CA GLU A 82 -3.70 19.31 16.05
C GLU A 82 -3.32 18.64 14.74
N ALA A 83 -4.32 18.39 13.87
CA ALA A 83 -4.08 17.78 12.56
C ALA A 83 -3.32 18.70 11.62
N LEU A 84 -3.65 20.01 11.62
CA LEU A 84 -2.94 21.01 10.81
C LEU A 84 -1.49 21.16 11.28
N ASP A 85 -1.27 21.23 12.59
CA ASP A 85 0.06 21.35 13.19
C ASP A 85 0.91 20.10 12.92
N ALA A 86 0.29 18.92 12.84
CA ALA A 86 0.93 17.67 12.44
C ALA A 86 1.23 17.59 10.92
N GLY A 87 0.75 18.56 10.14
CA GLY A 87 1.04 18.68 8.71
C GLY A 87 0.00 18.06 7.78
N ALA A 88 -1.26 17.89 8.19
CA ALA A 88 -2.33 17.51 7.28
C ALA A 88 -2.52 18.55 6.19
N ASP A 89 -2.79 18.12 4.94
CA ASP A 89 -2.97 19.03 3.81
C ASP A 89 -4.37 19.66 3.84
N TYR A 90 -5.35 18.90 4.26
CA TYR A 90 -6.72 19.35 4.45
C TYR A 90 -7.23 18.87 5.80
N CYS A 91 -7.91 19.76 6.51
CA CYS A 91 -8.54 19.42 7.77
C CYS A 91 -9.89 20.13 7.89
N GLY A 92 -10.89 19.43 8.41
CA GLY A 92 -12.22 20.03 8.58
C GLY A 92 -13.27 19.07 9.07
N ASN A 93 -14.51 19.50 8.97
CA ASN A 93 -15.68 18.76 9.44
C ASN A 93 -16.73 18.65 8.30
N LYS A 94 -17.89 19.24 8.51
CA LYS A 94 -19.05 19.14 7.58
C LYS A 94 -18.77 19.71 6.20
N ASP A 95 -17.97 20.75 6.11
CA ASP A 95 -17.62 21.41 4.84
C ASP A 95 -16.97 20.44 3.85
N TYR A 96 -16.08 19.57 4.32
CA TYR A 96 -15.44 18.57 3.47
C TYR A 96 -16.36 17.38 3.15
N LEU A 97 -17.27 17.03 4.08
CA LEU A 97 -18.28 16.00 3.79
C LEU A 97 -19.19 16.46 2.64
N ASP A 98 -19.58 17.73 2.60
CA ASP A 98 -20.42 18.27 1.53
C ASP A 98 -19.66 18.41 0.22
N LYS A 99 -18.36 18.76 0.26
CA LYS A 99 -17.47 18.71 -0.91
C LYS A 99 -17.35 17.30 -1.47
N ILE A 100 -17.19 16.28 -0.62
CA ILE A 100 -17.13 14.88 -1.04
C ILE A 100 -18.46 14.43 -1.67
N LYS A 101 -19.62 14.86 -1.11
CA LYS A 101 -20.94 14.61 -1.71
C LYS A 101 -21.05 15.23 -3.11
N SER A 102 -20.48 16.40 -3.32
CA SER A 102 -20.46 17.06 -4.63
C SER A 102 -19.45 16.43 -5.62
N GLY A 103 -18.69 15.41 -5.19
CA GLY A 103 -17.77 14.65 -6.05
C GLY A 103 -16.30 15.03 -5.91
N TRP A 104 -15.94 15.97 -5.01
CA TRP A 104 -14.54 16.28 -4.74
C TRP A 104 -13.86 15.15 -3.97
N VAL A 105 -12.77 14.62 -4.51
CA VAL A 105 -11.99 13.51 -3.94
C VAL A 105 -10.51 13.60 -4.32
N ASP A 106 -9.98 14.81 -4.39
CA ASP A 106 -8.58 15.11 -4.74
C ASP A 106 -7.65 14.89 -3.54
N VAL A 107 -7.79 13.72 -2.88
CA VAL A 107 -7.01 13.29 -1.73
C VAL A 107 -6.60 11.84 -1.91
N ASP A 108 -5.43 11.49 -1.37
CA ASP A 108 -4.92 10.11 -1.43
C ASP A 108 -5.39 9.27 -0.25
N LYS A 109 -5.57 9.87 0.93
CA LYS A 109 -6.04 9.18 2.13
C LYS A 109 -6.89 10.10 3.00
N ILE A 110 -7.82 9.48 3.73
CA ILE A 110 -8.68 10.16 4.70
C ILE A 110 -8.44 9.55 6.08
N ILE A 111 -8.15 10.40 7.06
CA ILE A 111 -8.11 10.04 8.47
C ILE A 111 -9.36 10.63 9.13
N ALA A 112 -10.00 9.88 10.01
CA ALA A 112 -11.19 10.34 10.69
C ALA A 112 -11.16 10.02 12.18
N THR A 113 -11.76 10.88 12.99
CA THR A 113 -12.08 10.52 14.38
C THR A 113 -13.31 9.59 14.39
N PRO A 114 -13.43 8.70 15.40
CA PRO A 114 -14.59 7.80 15.53
C PRO A 114 -15.94 8.53 15.48
N ASP A 115 -16.00 9.75 15.98
CA ASP A 115 -17.20 10.59 16.02
C ASP A 115 -17.72 10.96 14.62
N MET A 116 -16.82 11.02 13.62
CA MET A 116 -17.15 11.35 12.24
C MET A 116 -17.58 10.13 11.41
N MET A 117 -17.38 8.92 11.91
CA MET A 117 -17.67 7.69 11.19
C MET A 117 -19.15 7.52 10.79
N PRO A 118 -20.15 7.88 11.63
CA PRO A 118 -21.57 7.79 11.23
C PRO A 118 -21.91 8.65 10.02
N GLU A 119 -21.29 9.83 9.88
CA GLU A 119 -21.49 10.73 8.73
C GLU A 119 -20.74 10.21 7.50
N LEU A 120 -19.51 9.73 7.67
CA LEU A 120 -18.71 9.10 6.61
C LEU A 120 -19.35 7.82 6.07
N GLY A 121 -20.04 7.05 6.93
CA GLY A 121 -20.78 5.86 6.51
C GLY A 121 -21.80 6.13 5.41
N LYS A 122 -22.45 7.30 5.44
CA LYS A 122 -23.39 7.74 4.39
C LYS A 122 -22.69 7.97 3.04
N LEU A 123 -21.39 8.27 3.05
CA LEU A 123 -20.55 8.50 1.88
C LEU A 123 -19.81 7.24 1.41
N GLY A 124 -20.04 6.11 2.04
CA GLY A 124 -19.38 4.84 1.73
C GLY A 124 -19.53 4.40 0.26
N LYS A 125 -20.64 4.77 -0.40
CA LYS A 125 -20.86 4.51 -1.84
C LYS A 125 -19.90 5.29 -2.74
N ILE A 126 -19.39 6.45 -2.30
CA ILE A 126 -18.47 7.31 -3.05
C ILE A 126 -17.02 6.95 -2.68
N LEU A 127 -16.72 6.82 -1.39
CA LEU A 127 -15.37 6.61 -0.87
C LEU A 127 -14.91 5.14 -0.97
N GLY A 128 -15.85 4.19 -0.87
CA GLY A 128 -15.55 2.76 -0.89
C GLY A 128 -14.87 2.28 -2.18
N PRO A 129 -15.43 2.54 -3.37
CA PRO A 129 -14.81 2.13 -4.64
C PRO A 129 -13.44 2.77 -4.90
N LYS A 130 -13.18 3.96 -4.32
CA LYS A 130 -11.91 4.67 -4.44
C LYS A 130 -10.87 4.26 -3.40
N GLY A 131 -11.23 3.38 -2.45
CA GLY A 131 -10.32 2.96 -1.38
C GLY A 131 -10.05 4.04 -0.32
N LEU A 132 -10.81 5.14 -0.32
CA LEU A 132 -10.61 6.28 0.58
C LEU A 132 -11.36 6.16 1.91
N MET A 133 -12.17 5.10 2.10
CA MET A 133 -12.96 4.91 3.32
C MET A 133 -12.06 4.60 4.51
N PRO A 134 -12.06 5.43 5.58
CA PRO A 134 -11.27 5.16 6.78
C PRO A 134 -11.66 3.83 7.44
N ASN A 135 -10.67 3.13 7.99
CA ASN A 135 -10.88 1.86 8.67
C ASN A 135 -10.05 1.78 9.96
N PRO A 136 -10.64 1.35 11.09
CA PRO A 136 -9.89 1.14 12.33
C PRO A 136 -8.72 0.15 12.21
N LYS A 137 -8.88 -0.90 11.39
CA LYS A 137 -7.84 -1.92 11.18
C LYS A 137 -6.59 -1.38 10.46
N SER A 138 -6.74 -0.34 9.65
CA SER A 138 -5.62 0.32 8.95
C SER A 138 -5.08 1.54 9.70
N GLY A 139 -5.56 1.80 10.93
CA GLY A 139 -5.11 2.93 11.75
C GLY A 139 -5.57 4.31 11.25
N THR A 140 -6.48 4.37 10.26
CA THR A 140 -7.01 5.62 9.71
C THR A 140 -8.24 6.15 10.47
N VAL A 141 -8.73 5.39 11.46
CA VAL A 141 -9.74 5.85 12.43
C VAL A 141 -9.11 5.83 13.81
N THR A 142 -8.81 7.00 14.36
CA THR A 142 -8.13 7.14 15.65
C THR A 142 -8.50 8.45 16.34
N MET A 143 -8.34 8.48 17.66
CA MET A 143 -8.45 9.70 18.45
C MET A 143 -7.13 10.47 18.49
N ASP A 144 -6.00 9.81 18.25
CA ASP A 144 -4.66 10.42 18.15
C ASP A 144 -4.36 10.78 16.70
N VAL A 145 -4.84 11.96 16.31
CA VAL A 145 -4.80 12.43 14.94
C VAL A 145 -3.37 12.81 14.54
N ALA A 146 -2.61 13.45 15.44
CA ALA A 146 -1.26 13.90 15.15
C ALA A 146 -0.32 12.73 14.80
N LYS A 147 -0.39 11.65 15.59
CA LYS A 147 0.37 10.44 15.34
C LYS A 147 -0.03 9.78 14.01
N ALA A 148 -1.33 9.66 13.74
CA ALA A 148 -1.81 9.06 12.50
C ALA A 148 -1.37 9.86 11.25
N VAL A 149 -1.39 11.20 11.30
CA VAL A 149 -0.91 12.06 10.22
C VAL A 149 0.58 11.85 9.97
N SER A 150 1.39 11.84 11.04
CA SER A 150 2.84 11.62 10.93
C SER A 150 3.18 10.25 10.34
N GLU A 151 2.51 9.19 10.79
CA GLU A 151 2.70 7.82 10.27
C GLU A 151 2.30 7.70 8.80
N GLN A 152 1.17 8.30 8.40
CA GLN A 152 0.73 8.28 7.00
C GLN A 152 1.71 9.05 6.09
N LYS A 153 2.25 10.18 6.55
CA LYS A 153 3.25 10.96 5.80
C LYS A 153 4.62 10.29 5.78
N ALA A 154 4.96 9.51 6.82
CA ALA A 154 6.17 8.69 6.85
C ALA A 154 6.17 7.52 5.86
N GLY A 155 5.08 7.29 5.12
CA GLY A 155 4.99 6.24 4.11
C GLY A 155 4.32 4.96 4.62
N MET A 156 3.30 5.09 5.45
CA MET A 156 2.46 3.95 5.83
C MET A 156 1.70 3.42 4.62
N VAL A 157 1.83 2.13 4.36
CA VAL A 157 1.18 1.40 3.26
C VAL A 157 0.17 0.42 3.84
N GLU A 158 -1.00 0.33 3.21
CA GLU A 158 -2.02 -0.65 3.54
C GLU A 158 -1.79 -1.93 2.72
N LEU A 159 -1.77 -3.05 3.42
CA LEU A 159 -1.66 -4.39 2.85
C LEU A 159 -3.03 -5.05 2.98
N ARG A 160 -3.67 -5.30 1.85
CA ARG A 160 -4.99 -5.92 1.79
C ARG A 160 -4.95 -7.11 0.84
N VAL A 161 -5.49 -8.23 1.30
CA VAL A 161 -5.70 -9.41 0.45
C VAL A 161 -6.90 -9.16 -0.47
N GLU A 162 -6.73 -9.39 -1.75
CA GLU A 162 -7.80 -9.37 -2.74
C GLU A 162 -8.57 -10.69 -2.77
N LYS A 163 -9.66 -10.73 -3.54
CA LYS A 163 -10.52 -11.92 -3.68
C LYS A 163 -9.79 -13.15 -4.21
N THR A 164 -8.65 -12.97 -4.85
CA THR A 164 -7.80 -14.03 -5.42
C THR A 164 -6.72 -14.53 -4.46
N GLY A 165 -6.66 -14.03 -3.22
CA GLY A 165 -5.62 -14.39 -2.26
C GLY A 165 -4.28 -13.65 -2.48
N ILE A 166 -4.26 -12.60 -3.31
CA ILE A 166 -3.04 -11.85 -3.63
C ILE A 166 -3.05 -10.51 -2.91
N VAL A 167 -1.89 -10.11 -2.38
CA VAL A 167 -1.63 -8.76 -1.86
C VAL A 167 -0.83 -7.99 -2.89
N HIS A 168 -1.36 -6.85 -3.33
CA HIS A 168 -0.67 -5.88 -4.17
C HIS A 168 -0.30 -4.65 -3.36
N THR A 169 0.96 -4.21 -3.47
CA THR A 169 1.43 -3.04 -2.74
C THR A 169 2.62 -2.38 -3.43
N VAL A 170 2.79 -1.08 -3.21
CA VAL A 170 3.94 -0.32 -3.71
C VAL A 170 5.06 -0.40 -2.68
N CYS A 171 6.29 -0.71 -3.12
CA CYS A 171 7.47 -0.76 -2.25
C CYS A 171 8.33 0.50 -2.31
N GLY A 172 8.16 1.32 -3.37
CA GLY A 172 8.96 2.53 -3.56
C GLY A 172 8.98 2.98 -5.02
N LYS A 173 10.00 3.74 -5.37
CA LYS A 173 10.24 4.27 -6.72
C LYS A 173 11.49 3.64 -7.32
N ILE A 174 11.58 3.62 -8.66
CA ILE A 174 12.78 3.14 -9.37
C ILE A 174 14.00 4.01 -9.06
N SER A 175 13.78 5.29 -8.77
CA SER A 175 14.84 6.22 -8.34
C SER A 175 15.47 5.89 -7.00
N PHE A 176 14.84 5.03 -6.17
CA PHE A 176 15.40 4.61 -4.89
C PHE A 176 16.65 3.74 -5.08
N GLU A 177 17.54 3.75 -4.11
CA GLU A 177 18.64 2.80 -4.08
C GLU A 177 18.13 1.36 -3.95
N SER A 178 18.88 0.38 -4.50
CA SER A 178 18.48 -1.03 -4.42
C SER A 178 18.38 -1.51 -2.96
N LYS A 179 19.22 -0.98 -2.07
CA LYS A 179 19.18 -1.28 -0.64
C LYS A 179 17.89 -0.84 0.03
N ASP A 180 17.42 0.39 -0.28
CA ASP A 180 16.18 0.94 0.28
C ASP A 180 14.96 0.13 -0.13
N LEU A 181 14.94 -0.32 -1.39
CA LEU A 181 13.87 -1.20 -1.90
C LEU A 181 13.90 -2.57 -1.21
N ILE A 182 15.09 -3.14 -0.99
CA ILE A 182 15.25 -4.42 -0.27
C ILE A 182 14.71 -4.30 1.15
N GLU A 183 15.06 -3.23 1.87
CA GLU A 183 14.58 -3.01 3.24
C GLU A 183 13.07 -2.86 3.29
N ASN A 184 12.48 -2.06 2.38
CA ASN A 184 11.04 -1.89 2.27
C ASN A 184 10.33 -3.24 1.99
N ILE A 185 10.85 -4.03 1.06
CA ILE A 185 10.29 -5.34 0.70
C ILE A 185 10.39 -6.31 1.88
N LYS A 186 11.53 -6.35 2.57
CA LYS A 186 11.71 -7.18 3.78
C LYS A 186 10.74 -6.78 4.89
N GLN A 187 10.49 -5.49 5.07
CA GLN A 187 9.52 -5.01 6.06
C GLN A 187 8.09 -5.45 5.71
N ILE A 188 7.68 -5.34 4.44
CA ILE A 188 6.38 -5.83 3.97
C ILE A 188 6.26 -7.34 4.19
N TYR A 189 7.27 -8.10 3.76
CA TYR A 189 7.33 -9.55 3.91
C TYR A 189 7.18 -9.99 5.37
N ASN A 190 7.96 -9.39 6.28
CA ASN A 190 7.92 -9.70 7.71
C ASN A 190 6.56 -9.35 8.34
N THR A 191 5.95 -8.24 7.91
CA THR A 191 4.63 -7.82 8.41
C THR A 191 3.55 -8.81 7.97
N ILE A 192 3.59 -9.27 6.73
CA ILE A 192 2.65 -10.29 6.22
C ILE A 192 2.86 -11.61 6.95
N LEU A 193 4.10 -12.06 7.15
CA LEU A 193 4.39 -13.29 7.89
C LEU A 193 3.83 -13.27 9.32
N LYS A 194 3.98 -12.14 10.03
CA LYS A 194 3.45 -11.97 11.39
C LYS A 194 1.93 -12.00 11.44
N SER A 195 1.26 -11.67 10.34
CA SER A 195 -0.21 -11.63 10.26
C SER A 195 -0.84 -12.94 9.81
N ARG A 196 -0.05 -14.03 9.73
CA ARG A 196 -0.54 -15.35 9.35
C ARG A 196 -1.70 -15.79 10.24
N PRO A 197 -2.89 -16.08 9.68
CA PRO A 197 -4.01 -16.62 10.44
C PRO A 197 -3.70 -18.04 10.95
N PRO A 198 -4.18 -18.40 12.14
CA PRO A 198 -3.98 -19.76 12.69
C PRO A 198 -4.72 -20.86 11.90
N SER A 199 -5.73 -20.50 11.12
CA SER A 199 -6.47 -21.39 10.24
C SER A 199 -5.65 -21.93 9.08
N VAL A 200 -4.64 -21.16 8.61
CA VAL A 200 -3.83 -21.51 7.45
C VAL A 200 -2.83 -22.61 7.78
N LYS A 201 -3.00 -23.79 7.17
CA LYS A 201 -2.09 -24.92 7.28
C LYS A 201 -1.10 -24.95 6.11
N GLY A 202 0.13 -25.38 6.38
CA GLY A 202 1.17 -25.49 5.35
C GLY A 202 1.86 -24.18 5.02
N GLN A 203 2.29 -24.02 3.78
CA GLN A 203 3.00 -22.83 3.31
C GLN A 203 2.01 -21.67 3.17
N PHE A 204 2.29 -20.54 3.82
CA PHE A 204 1.43 -19.35 3.82
C PHE A 204 1.72 -18.43 2.62
N LEU A 205 2.99 -18.21 2.32
CA LEU A 205 3.46 -17.42 1.18
C LEU A 205 3.79 -18.36 0.03
N GLU A 206 3.03 -18.29 -1.07
CA GLU A 206 3.22 -19.19 -2.22
C GLU A 206 4.18 -18.66 -3.25
N LYS A 207 3.96 -17.42 -3.69
CA LYS A 207 4.70 -16.77 -4.78
C LYS A 207 4.86 -15.29 -4.49
N MET A 208 5.96 -14.73 -4.96
CA MET A 208 6.24 -13.32 -4.90
C MET A 208 6.78 -12.84 -6.25
N SER A 209 6.32 -11.67 -6.68
CA SER A 209 6.77 -11.04 -7.92
C SER A 209 6.93 -9.54 -7.72
N ILE A 210 7.94 -8.98 -8.36
CA ILE A 210 8.23 -7.54 -8.36
C ILE A 210 8.12 -7.03 -9.79
N SER A 211 7.54 -5.87 -9.99
CA SER A 211 7.44 -5.22 -11.29
C SER A 211 7.57 -3.71 -11.17
N SER A 212 7.99 -3.05 -12.23
CA SER A 212 7.79 -1.60 -12.36
C SER A 212 6.43 -1.33 -13.01
N SER A 213 5.93 -0.08 -12.90
CA SER A 213 4.59 0.30 -13.40
C SER A 213 4.34 -0.09 -14.85
N MET A 214 5.37 0.00 -15.72
CA MET A 214 5.28 -0.31 -17.15
C MET A 214 6.16 -1.48 -17.56
N GLY A 215 6.89 -2.07 -16.62
CA GLY A 215 7.82 -3.17 -16.85
C GLY A 215 7.20 -4.56 -16.69
N PRO A 216 7.98 -5.60 -16.93
CA PRO A 216 7.57 -6.97 -16.74
C PRO A 216 7.58 -7.38 -15.26
N GLY A 217 6.83 -8.42 -14.94
CA GLY A 217 6.86 -9.04 -13.59
C GLY A 217 8.02 -10.03 -13.47
N VAL A 218 8.86 -9.85 -12.48
CA VAL A 218 10.00 -10.73 -12.16
C VAL A 218 9.67 -11.58 -10.94
N LYS A 219 9.79 -12.89 -11.07
CA LYS A 219 9.52 -13.84 -9.97
C LYS A 219 10.67 -13.85 -8.97
N VAL A 220 10.35 -13.75 -7.70
CA VAL A 220 11.34 -13.73 -6.61
C VAL A 220 11.32 -15.04 -5.85
N ASN A 221 12.51 -15.54 -5.54
CA ASN A 221 12.68 -16.67 -4.65
C ASN A 221 12.40 -16.24 -3.20
N ILE A 222 11.31 -16.73 -2.63
CA ILE A 222 10.88 -16.38 -1.26
C ILE A 222 11.95 -16.79 -0.22
N ASN A 223 12.67 -17.88 -0.46
CA ASN A 223 13.68 -18.38 0.48
C ASN A 223 14.92 -17.47 0.55
N SER A 224 15.13 -16.55 -0.40
CA SER A 224 16.22 -15.59 -0.39
C SER A 224 15.97 -14.34 0.45
N ILE A 225 14.77 -14.18 1.01
CA ILE A 225 14.35 -12.96 1.73
C ILE A 225 14.56 -13.11 3.24
N GLY A 226 14.49 -14.35 3.75
CA GLY A 226 14.57 -14.70 5.18
C GLY A 226 15.98 -14.84 5.71
#